data_eb64c255aa04a832a5cd0f280bf52f49
#
_entry.id   eb64c255aa04a832a5cd0f280bf52f49
#
_cell.length_a   1.000
_cell.length_b   1.000
_cell.length_c   1.000
_cell.angle_alpha   90.00
_cell.angle_beta   90.00
_cell.angle_gamma   90.00
#
_symmetry.space_group_name_H-M   'P 1'
#
loop_
_entity.id
_entity.type
_entity.pdbx_description
1 polymer ?
#
loop_
_entity_poly.entity_id
_entity_poly.type
_entity_poly.pdbx_seq_one_letter_code
_entity_poly.pdbx_strand_id
1 'polypeptide(L)'
;RIEFLGDSVLGLVVSTYMYKRFPKMDEGELTKLRAYLVCETSLSKYARQIGLGKYILLGRGELLSGGRDRNSILADAFESVVGAYYLDQGLERVQKYLLDMMKEELEMTAKHGLCRDFKTRLQEMVQKDGVVEIVYQLVGAKGPDHDKVFDTTVLINGVVTGEGSGKSKKEAEQNAAKQALLKLGENL
;
A
#
# COMPACT_ATOMS: atom_id res chain seq x y z
N ARG A 1 5.89 24.25 -0.51
CA ARG A 1 4.70 24.77 -1.26
C ARG A 1 4.44 23.99 -2.55
N ILE A 2 5.49 23.64 -3.30
CA ILE A 2 5.35 22.90 -4.57
C ILE A 2 4.99 21.43 -4.30
N GLU A 3 5.47 20.82 -3.24
CA GLU A 3 5.09 19.54 -2.68
C GLU A 3 3.57 19.48 -2.41
N PHE A 4 3.03 20.46 -1.69
CA PHE A 4 1.59 20.57 -1.43
C PHE A 4 0.75 20.56 -2.71
N LEU A 5 1.23 21.24 -3.77
CA LEU A 5 0.57 21.21 -5.06
C LEU A 5 0.69 19.84 -5.73
N GLY A 6 1.87 19.24 -5.64
CA GLY A 6 2.14 17.91 -6.20
C GLY A 6 1.29 16.82 -5.58
N ASP A 7 1.16 16.80 -4.25
CA ASP A 7 0.24 15.89 -3.55
C ASP A 7 -1.21 16.03 -4.07
N SER A 8 -1.69 17.26 -4.20
CA SER A 8 -3.02 17.53 -4.73
C SER A 8 -3.21 17.03 -6.16
N VAL A 9 -2.20 17.21 -7.03
CA VAL A 9 -2.21 16.71 -8.42
C VAL A 9 -2.17 15.19 -8.45
N LEU A 10 -1.32 14.55 -7.65
CA LEU A 10 -1.27 13.10 -7.48
C LEU A 10 -2.63 12.54 -7.05
N GLY A 11 -3.20 13.13 -6.01
CA GLY A 11 -4.51 12.75 -5.50
C GLY A 11 -5.60 12.85 -6.57
N LEU A 12 -5.63 13.93 -7.35
CA LEU A 12 -6.59 14.13 -8.45
C LEU A 12 -6.42 13.10 -9.56
N VAL A 13 -5.17 12.90 -10.02
CA VAL A 13 -4.87 11.97 -11.13
C VAL A 13 -5.24 10.56 -10.75
N VAL A 14 -4.79 10.08 -9.58
CA VAL A 14 -5.04 8.72 -9.11
C VAL A 14 -6.54 8.51 -8.85
N SER A 15 -7.21 9.44 -8.17
CA SER A 15 -8.66 9.34 -7.91
C SER A 15 -9.47 9.31 -9.20
N THR A 16 -9.13 10.16 -10.17
CA THR A 16 -9.83 10.19 -11.47
C THR A 16 -9.65 8.87 -12.22
N TYR A 17 -8.44 8.31 -12.23
CA TYR A 17 -8.18 7.03 -12.86
C TYR A 17 -8.98 5.90 -12.17
N MET A 18 -8.93 5.82 -10.85
CA MET A 18 -9.59 4.77 -10.08
C MET A 18 -11.12 4.81 -10.22
N TYR A 19 -11.71 6.00 -10.13
CA TYR A 19 -13.14 6.20 -10.33
C TYR A 19 -13.63 5.65 -11.69
N LYS A 20 -12.86 5.90 -12.76
CA LYS A 20 -13.19 5.39 -14.10
C LYS A 20 -12.92 3.88 -14.23
N ARG A 21 -11.87 3.39 -13.59
CA ARG A 21 -11.38 2.01 -13.78
C ARG A 21 -12.12 0.98 -12.94
N PHE A 22 -12.63 1.40 -11.77
CA PHE A 22 -13.26 0.52 -10.78
C PHE A 22 -14.71 0.96 -10.46
N PRO A 23 -15.64 0.91 -11.41
CA PRO A 23 -17.01 1.44 -11.24
C PRO A 23 -17.85 0.69 -10.21
N LYS A 24 -17.37 -0.47 -9.73
CA LYS A 24 -18.07 -1.30 -8.73
C LYS A 24 -17.52 -1.11 -7.31
N MET A 25 -16.40 -0.42 -7.16
CA MET A 25 -15.81 -0.13 -5.85
C MET A 25 -16.56 1.03 -5.19
N ASP A 26 -16.82 0.89 -3.89
CA ASP A 26 -17.37 1.97 -3.08
C ASP A 26 -16.32 3.05 -2.74
N GLU A 27 -16.77 4.14 -2.12
CA GLU A 27 -15.89 5.26 -1.73
C GLU A 27 -14.79 4.81 -0.75
N GLY A 28 -15.13 3.94 0.21
CA GLY A 28 -14.18 3.45 1.21
C GLY A 28 -13.07 2.61 0.58
N GLU A 29 -13.42 1.73 -0.36
CA GLU A 29 -12.47 0.93 -1.13
C GLU A 29 -11.55 1.82 -2.00
N LEU A 30 -12.13 2.78 -2.72
CA LEU A 30 -11.36 3.73 -3.53
C LEU A 30 -10.42 4.58 -2.67
N THR A 31 -10.84 4.99 -1.48
CA THR A 31 -10.02 5.77 -0.54
C THR A 31 -8.85 4.94 0.00
N LYS A 32 -9.08 3.70 0.40
CA LYS A 32 -8.01 2.78 0.84
C LYS A 32 -7.00 2.52 -0.29
N LEU A 33 -7.50 2.30 -1.51
CA LEU A 33 -6.67 2.06 -2.69
C LEU A 33 -5.81 3.28 -3.03
N ARG A 34 -6.39 4.47 -3.04
CA ARG A 34 -5.64 5.71 -3.23
C ARG A 34 -4.53 5.84 -2.19
N ALA A 35 -4.87 5.69 -0.90
CA ALA A 35 -3.88 5.76 0.18
C ALA A 35 -2.71 4.77 0.00
N TYR A 36 -2.97 3.58 -0.53
CA TYR A 36 -1.93 2.61 -0.86
C TYR A 36 -1.02 3.07 -2.00
N LEU A 37 -1.61 3.62 -3.07
CA LEU A 37 -0.87 4.01 -4.28
C LEU A 37 -0.02 5.27 -4.10
N VAL A 38 -0.47 6.21 -3.24
CA VAL A 38 0.22 7.49 -3.01
C VAL A 38 0.82 7.62 -1.59
N CYS A 39 1.05 6.52 -0.89
CA CYS A 39 1.76 6.56 0.40
C CYS A 39 3.26 6.83 0.22
N GLU A 40 3.90 7.30 1.28
CA GLU A 40 5.35 7.56 1.36
C GLU A 40 6.19 6.41 0.73
N THR A 41 5.86 5.16 1.07
CA THR A 41 6.57 3.98 0.56
C THR A 41 6.48 3.86 -0.96
N SER A 42 5.29 4.08 -1.53
CA SER A 42 5.07 4.02 -2.99
C SER A 42 5.74 5.18 -3.69
N LEU A 43 5.58 6.41 -3.18
CA LEU A 43 6.19 7.60 -3.77
C LEU A 43 7.72 7.54 -3.73
N SER A 44 8.30 7.07 -2.62
CA SER A 44 9.77 6.88 -2.52
C SER A 44 10.29 5.83 -3.51
N LYS A 45 9.50 4.79 -3.82
CA LYS A 45 9.84 3.82 -4.87
C LYS A 45 9.90 4.48 -6.25
N TYR A 46 8.91 5.32 -6.60
CA TYR A 46 8.90 6.06 -7.86
C TYR A 46 10.07 7.06 -7.94
N ALA A 47 10.38 7.76 -6.83
CA ALA A 47 11.53 8.62 -6.75
C ALA A 47 12.85 7.88 -7.03
N ARG A 48 13.00 6.66 -6.53
CA ARG A 48 14.17 5.80 -6.81
C ARG A 48 14.22 5.33 -8.25
N GLN A 49 13.10 5.01 -8.88
CA GLN A 49 13.05 4.60 -10.29
C GLN A 49 13.63 5.68 -11.22
N ILE A 50 13.38 6.96 -10.90
CA ILE A 50 13.96 8.10 -11.67
C ILE A 50 15.30 8.59 -11.13
N GLY A 51 15.84 7.94 -10.10
CA GLY A 51 17.12 8.32 -9.51
C GLY A 51 17.12 9.67 -8.80
N LEU A 52 15.97 10.14 -8.32
CA LEU A 52 15.74 11.50 -7.82
C LEU A 52 16.68 11.88 -6.67
N GLY A 53 17.03 10.94 -5.78
CA GLY A 53 17.92 11.18 -4.65
C GLY A 53 19.27 11.78 -5.03
N LYS A 54 19.77 11.53 -6.25
CA LYS A 54 21.04 12.10 -6.76
C LYS A 54 20.98 13.61 -6.99
N TYR A 55 19.77 14.14 -7.22
CA TYR A 55 19.55 15.55 -7.58
C TYR A 55 19.09 16.40 -6.40
N ILE A 56 18.77 15.78 -5.25
CA ILE A 56 18.31 16.51 -4.07
C ILE A 56 19.52 17.18 -3.40
N LEU A 57 19.40 18.48 -3.16
CA LEU A 57 20.35 19.26 -2.40
C LEU A 57 19.97 19.15 -0.91
N LEU A 58 20.82 18.51 -0.14
CA LEU A 58 20.63 18.27 1.30
C LEU A 58 21.66 19.05 2.12
N GLY A 59 21.24 19.50 3.29
CA GLY A 59 22.16 20.00 4.30
C GLY A 59 23.13 18.89 4.76
N ARG A 60 24.31 19.29 5.27
CA ARG A 60 25.39 18.37 5.67
C ARG A 60 24.92 17.28 6.65
N GLY A 61 24.08 17.64 7.63
CA GLY A 61 23.54 16.67 8.61
C GLY A 61 22.70 15.60 7.97
N GLU A 62 21.73 15.99 7.11
CA GLU A 62 20.88 15.05 6.37
C GLU A 62 21.69 14.16 5.41
N LEU A 63 22.70 14.73 4.76
CA LEU A 63 23.56 13.96 3.87
C LEU A 63 24.32 12.86 4.62
N LEU A 64 24.87 13.18 5.81
CA LEU A 64 25.60 12.22 6.64
C LEU A 64 24.71 11.15 7.26
N SER A 65 23.43 11.46 7.51
CA SER A 65 22.45 10.51 8.05
C SER A 65 21.74 9.66 6.99
N GLY A 66 22.20 9.67 5.74
CA GLY A 66 21.62 8.88 4.64
C GLY A 66 20.34 9.48 4.07
N GLY A 67 20.13 10.79 4.21
CA GLY A 67 18.91 11.48 3.75
C GLY A 67 18.57 11.30 2.27
N ARG A 68 19.59 11.04 1.39
CA ARG A 68 19.35 10.78 -0.04
C ARG A 68 18.48 9.56 -0.31
N ASP A 69 18.48 8.58 0.60
CA ASP A 69 17.73 7.32 0.47
C ASP A 69 16.58 7.23 1.46
N ARG A 70 16.33 8.30 2.25
CA ARG A 70 15.25 8.34 3.22
C ARG A 70 13.90 8.44 2.50
N ASN A 71 12.95 7.55 2.85
CA ASN A 71 11.66 7.48 2.17
C ASN A 71 10.90 8.80 2.20
N SER A 72 10.80 9.47 3.36
CA SER A 72 10.07 10.72 3.47
C SER A 72 10.64 11.81 2.55
N ILE A 73 11.97 12.00 2.56
CA ILE A 73 12.63 13.00 1.69
C ILE A 73 12.41 12.69 0.21
N LEU A 74 12.48 11.41 -0.17
CA LEU A 74 12.25 10.97 -1.54
C LEU A 74 10.80 11.15 -1.97
N ALA A 75 9.84 10.88 -1.08
CA ALA A 75 8.41 11.07 -1.34
C ALA A 75 8.08 12.56 -1.54
N ASP A 76 8.49 13.42 -0.60
CA ASP A 76 8.29 14.87 -0.67
C ASP A 76 8.92 15.49 -1.92
N ALA A 77 10.13 15.01 -2.27
CA ALA A 77 10.80 15.43 -3.50
C ALA A 77 10.05 14.97 -4.76
N PHE A 78 9.50 13.75 -4.76
CA PHE A 78 8.70 13.25 -5.88
C PHE A 78 7.42 14.06 -6.07
N GLU A 79 6.69 14.37 -5.00
CA GLU A 79 5.55 15.27 -5.05
C GLU A 79 5.95 16.64 -5.60
N SER A 80 7.09 17.18 -5.16
CA SER A 80 7.59 18.45 -5.68
C SER A 80 7.88 18.40 -7.18
N VAL A 81 8.42 17.30 -7.70
CA VAL A 81 8.62 17.08 -9.15
C VAL A 81 7.29 17.03 -9.89
N VAL A 82 6.29 16.34 -9.32
CA VAL A 82 4.95 16.27 -9.90
C VAL A 82 4.31 17.67 -9.97
N GLY A 83 4.41 18.44 -8.88
CA GLY A 83 3.93 19.83 -8.84
C GLY A 83 4.61 20.75 -9.86
N ALA A 84 5.93 20.63 -10.01
CA ALA A 84 6.71 21.37 -11.00
C ALA A 84 6.30 20.98 -12.43
N TYR A 85 6.17 19.68 -12.68
CA TYR A 85 5.77 19.16 -14.00
C TYR A 85 4.36 19.62 -14.37
N TYR A 86 3.44 19.64 -13.41
CA TYR A 86 2.10 20.16 -13.60
C TYR A 86 2.11 21.65 -13.98
N LEU A 87 2.90 22.48 -13.29
CA LEU A 87 3.00 23.92 -13.58
C LEU A 87 3.60 24.20 -14.96
N ASP A 88 4.53 23.37 -15.40
CA ASP A 88 5.22 23.53 -16.68
C ASP A 88 4.42 22.98 -17.87
N GLN A 89 3.83 21.79 -17.73
CA GLN A 89 3.26 21.02 -18.84
C GLN A 89 1.73 20.81 -18.76
N GLY A 90 1.10 21.19 -17.66
CA GLY A 90 -0.33 21.03 -17.43
C GLY A 90 -0.76 19.61 -17.04
N LEU A 91 -2.06 19.46 -16.76
CA LEU A 91 -2.62 18.25 -16.16
C LEU A 91 -2.53 17.02 -17.08
N GLU A 92 -2.81 17.19 -18.37
CA GLU A 92 -2.85 16.04 -19.29
C GLU A 92 -1.51 15.31 -19.39
N ARG A 93 -0.41 16.07 -19.46
CA ARG A 93 0.93 15.49 -19.58
C ARG A 93 1.39 14.85 -18.29
N VAL A 94 1.16 15.49 -17.15
CA VAL A 94 1.53 14.91 -15.86
C VAL A 94 0.67 13.67 -15.55
N GLN A 95 -0.61 13.68 -15.91
CA GLN A 95 -1.48 12.50 -15.77
C GLN A 95 -0.94 11.32 -16.56
N LYS A 96 -0.60 11.52 -17.84
CA LYS A 96 -0.02 10.45 -18.66
C LYS A 96 1.26 9.90 -18.03
N TYR A 97 2.18 10.78 -17.64
CA TYR A 97 3.44 10.41 -17.02
C TYR A 97 3.25 9.56 -15.74
N LEU A 98 2.36 10.02 -14.84
CA LEU A 98 2.08 9.32 -13.59
C LEU A 98 1.44 7.95 -13.83
N LEU A 99 0.45 7.86 -14.71
CA LEU A 99 -0.22 6.60 -15.00
C LEU A 99 0.71 5.60 -15.68
N ASP A 100 1.61 6.04 -16.56
CA ASP A 100 2.63 5.19 -17.18
C ASP A 100 3.62 4.67 -16.13
N MET A 101 4.05 5.51 -15.19
CA MET A 101 4.96 5.15 -14.10
C MET A 101 4.32 4.17 -13.11
N MET A 102 3.05 4.36 -12.77
CA MET A 102 2.29 3.57 -11.80
C MET A 102 1.63 2.33 -12.42
N LYS A 103 1.83 2.08 -13.71
CA LYS A 103 1.08 1.07 -14.48
C LYS A 103 1.10 -0.31 -13.84
N GLU A 104 2.25 -0.79 -13.40
CA GLU A 104 2.40 -2.12 -12.80
C GLU A 104 1.58 -2.25 -11.52
N GLU A 105 1.67 -1.25 -10.62
CA GLU A 105 0.91 -1.23 -9.38
C GLU A 105 -0.60 -1.15 -9.64
N LEU A 106 -1.00 -0.34 -10.61
CA LEU A 106 -2.40 -0.19 -11.01
C LEU A 106 -2.96 -1.49 -11.62
N GLU A 107 -2.18 -2.19 -12.46
CA GLU A 107 -2.58 -3.48 -13.02
C GLU A 107 -2.64 -4.58 -11.97
N MET A 108 -1.66 -4.63 -11.07
CA MET A 108 -1.65 -5.58 -9.95
C MET A 108 -2.86 -5.38 -9.05
N THR A 109 -3.19 -4.13 -8.76
CA THR A 109 -4.37 -3.79 -7.96
C THR A 109 -5.68 -4.10 -8.69
N ALA A 110 -5.72 -3.89 -10.01
CA ALA A 110 -6.88 -4.25 -10.83
C ALA A 110 -7.16 -5.75 -10.87
N LYS A 111 -6.11 -6.58 -10.82
CA LYS A 111 -6.22 -8.05 -10.86
C LYS A 111 -6.53 -8.68 -9.50
N HIS A 112 -6.01 -8.09 -8.43
CA HIS A 112 -6.02 -8.72 -7.11
C HIS A 112 -6.84 -7.93 -6.06
N GLY A 113 -7.41 -6.78 -6.44
CA GLY A 113 -8.05 -5.85 -5.49
C GLY A 113 -7.04 -5.31 -4.46
N LEU A 114 -7.55 -4.68 -3.41
CA LEU A 114 -6.77 -4.37 -2.20
C LEU A 114 -6.50 -5.62 -1.37
N CYS A 115 -6.17 -6.73 -2.01
CA CYS A 115 -6.05 -8.07 -1.44
C CYS A 115 -4.95 -8.22 -0.36
N ARG A 116 -4.55 -7.13 0.30
CA ARG A 116 -3.59 -7.15 1.41
C ARG A 116 -4.19 -6.81 2.77
N ASP A 117 -5.48 -6.50 2.85
CA ASP A 117 -6.15 -6.33 4.13
C ASP A 117 -7.22 -7.42 4.37
N PHE A 118 -6.74 -8.66 4.27
CA PHE A 118 -7.55 -9.84 4.56
C PHE A 118 -8.10 -9.84 5.99
N LYS A 119 -7.41 -9.19 6.93
CA LYS A 119 -7.85 -9.06 8.31
C LYS A 119 -9.14 -8.24 8.42
N THR A 120 -9.16 -7.05 7.81
CA THR A 120 -10.36 -6.20 7.78
C THR A 120 -11.50 -6.91 7.04
N ARG A 121 -11.20 -7.52 5.90
CA ARG A 121 -12.20 -8.24 5.12
C ARG A 121 -12.80 -9.43 5.87
N LEU A 122 -11.96 -10.20 6.58
CA LEU A 122 -12.42 -11.28 7.46
C LEU A 122 -13.31 -10.74 8.58
N GLN A 123 -12.93 -9.65 9.19
CA GLN A 123 -13.70 -8.98 10.23
C GLN A 123 -15.06 -8.53 9.71
N GLU A 124 -15.11 -7.83 8.58
CA GLU A 124 -16.35 -7.39 7.94
C GLU A 124 -17.26 -8.57 7.58
N MET A 125 -16.67 -9.67 7.06
CA MET A 125 -17.44 -10.86 6.70
C MET A 125 -18.09 -11.55 7.89
N VAL A 126 -17.33 -11.78 8.97
CA VAL A 126 -17.83 -12.57 10.11
C VAL A 126 -18.68 -11.73 11.08
N GLN A 127 -18.55 -10.40 11.07
CA GLN A 127 -19.34 -9.50 11.91
C GLN A 127 -20.67 -9.08 11.28
N LYS A 128 -20.96 -9.46 10.04
CA LYS A 128 -22.24 -9.16 9.39
C LYS A 128 -23.45 -9.70 10.15
N ASP A 129 -23.28 -10.86 10.76
CA ASP A 129 -24.37 -11.60 11.43
C ASP A 129 -24.31 -11.51 12.97
N GLY A 130 -23.48 -10.61 13.53
CA GLY A 130 -23.41 -10.38 14.97
C GLY A 130 -21.99 -10.15 15.49
N VAL A 131 -21.85 -10.08 16.82
CA VAL A 131 -20.55 -9.92 17.48
C VAL A 131 -19.79 -11.24 17.46
N VAL A 132 -18.68 -11.28 16.75
CA VAL A 132 -17.81 -12.45 16.60
C VAL A 132 -16.43 -12.09 17.13
N GLU A 133 -15.88 -12.96 17.97
CA GLU A 133 -14.51 -12.80 18.48
C GLU A 133 -13.51 -13.34 17.44
N ILE A 134 -12.56 -12.49 17.03
CA ILE A 134 -11.46 -12.87 16.12
C ILE A 134 -10.14 -12.68 16.86
N VAL A 135 -9.40 -13.77 17.03
CA VAL A 135 -8.11 -13.76 17.71
C VAL A 135 -7.01 -14.27 16.79
N TYR A 136 -5.91 -13.51 16.69
CA TYR A 136 -4.70 -13.93 15.97
C TYR A 136 -3.66 -14.38 16.99
N GLN A 137 -3.23 -15.63 16.88
CA GLN A 137 -2.23 -16.22 17.77
C GLN A 137 -0.95 -16.52 17.01
N LEU A 138 0.17 -15.97 17.49
CA LEU A 138 1.49 -16.34 17.02
C LEU A 138 1.81 -17.75 17.53
N VAL A 139 1.92 -18.71 16.64
CA VAL A 139 2.18 -20.11 16.95
C VAL A 139 3.69 -20.37 17.07
N GLY A 140 4.49 -19.66 16.29
CA GLY A 140 5.93 -19.83 16.29
C GLY A 140 6.67 -18.84 15.42
N ALA A 141 7.99 -18.88 15.52
CA ALA A 141 8.89 -18.19 14.62
C ALA A 141 10.10 -19.08 14.33
N LYS A 142 10.45 -19.24 13.05
CA LYS A 142 11.54 -20.12 12.58
C LYS A 142 12.53 -19.32 11.73
N GLY A 143 13.77 -19.77 11.68
CA GLY A 143 14.84 -19.17 10.88
C GLY A 143 15.76 -18.23 11.66
N PRO A 144 16.91 -17.84 11.06
CA PRO A 144 17.85 -16.89 11.64
C PRO A 144 17.24 -15.48 11.72
N ASP A 145 17.78 -14.62 12.59
CA ASP A 145 17.21 -13.29 12.85
C ASP A 145 17.05 -12.40 11.61
N HIS A 146 17.89 -12.58 10.61
CA HIS A 146 17.84 -11.82 9.35
C HIS A 146 16.88 -12.42 8.30
N ASP A 147 16.36 -13.63 8.51
CA ASP A 147 15.37 -14.28 7.62
C ASP A 147 14.35 -15.08 8.44
N LYS A 148 13.78 -14.45 9.46
CA LYS A 148 12.82 -15.04 10.38
C LYS A 148 11.44 -15.13 9.73
N VAL A 149 10.84 -16.31 9.81
CA VAL A 149 9.47 -16.57 9.37
C VAL A 149 8.58 -16.75 10.60
N PHE A 150 7.49 -16.04 10.64
CA PHE A 150 6.48 -16.08 11.71
C PHE A 150 5.30 -16.94 11.25
N ASP A 151 4.83 -17.82 12.12
CA ASP A 151 3.65 -18.64 11.90
C ASP A 151 2.50 -18.14 12.81
N THR A 152 1.33 -17.88 12.23
CA THR A 152 0.16 -17.32 12.93
C THR A 152 -1.09 -18.13 12.58
N THR A 153 -1.94 -18.36 13.56
CA THR A 153 -3.30 -18.88 13.36
C THR A 153 -4.33 -17.80 13.64
N VAL A 154 -5.46 -17.83 12.92
CA VAL A 154 -6.64 -17.05 13.25
C VAL A 154 -7.75 -17.94 13.77
N LEU A 155 -8.29 -17.54 14.92
CA LEU A 155 -9.42 -18.21 15.55
C LEU A 155 -10.66 -17.32 15.42
N ILE A 156 -11.78 -17.93 15.09
CA ILE A 156 -13.11 -17.31 15.09
C ILE A 156 -13.94 -18.03 16.14
N ASN A 157 -14.38 -17.30 17.17
CA ASN A 157 -15.08 -17.86 18.32
C ASN A 157 -14.35 -19.09 18.94
N GLY A 158 -13.04 -18.99 19.08
CA GLY A 158 -12.20 -20.06 19.64
C GLY A 158 -11.86 -21.22 18.69
N VAL A 159 -12.39 -21.23 17.47
CA VAL A 159 -12.12 -22.29 16.47
C VAL A 159 -11.05 -21.84 15.48
N VAL A 160 -9.97 -22.61 15.32
CA VAL A 160 -8.93 -22.34 14.31
C VAL A 160 -9.53 -22.40 12.91
N THR A 161 -9.61 -21.24 12.26
CA THR A 161 -10.24 -21.10 10.94
C THR A 161 -9.21 -20.92 9.83
N GLY A 162 -8.03 -20.34 10.12
CA GLY A 162 -6.98 -20.19 9.11
C GLY A 162 -5.59 -20.14 9.73
N GLU A 163 -4.58 -20.45 8.92
CA GLU A 163 -3.17 -20.43 9.28
C GLU A 163 -2.37 -19.66 8.23
N GLY A 164 -1.30 -18.99 8.64
CA GLY A 164 -0.48 -18.22 7.71
C GLY A 164 0.92 -18.01 8.22
N SER A 165 1.87 -17.96 7.29
CA SER A 165 3.27 -17.70 7.56
C SER A 165 3.72 -16.46 6.81
N GLY A 166 4.70 -15.70 7.33
CA GLY A 166 5.24 -14.52 6.68
C GLY A 166 6.54 -14.04 7.29
N LYS A 167 7.25 -13.16 6.59
CA LYS A 167 8.51 -12.55 7.06
C LYS A 167 8.31 -11.50 8.16
N SER A 168 7.07 -11.15 8.46
CA SER A 168 6.68 -10.33 9.61
C SER A 168 5.41 -10.88 10.25
N LYS A 169 5.17 -10.54 11.52
CA LYS A 169 3.93 -10.91 12.23
C LYS A 169 2.70 -10.43 11.45
N LYS A 170 2.74 -9.18 10.94
CA LYS A 170 1.65 -8.59 10.15
C LYS A 170 1.37 -9.39 8.87
N GLU A 171 2.41 -9.83 8.16
CA GLU A 171 2.27 -10.65 6.96
C GLU A 171 1.70 -12.04 7.27
N ALA A 172 2.18 -12.68 8.34
CA ALA A 172 1.65 -13.96 8.78
C ALA A 172 0.16 -13.88 9.17
N GLU A 173 -0.24 -12.82 9.89
CA GLU A 173 -1.65 -12.56 10.22
C GLU A 173 -2.52 -12.32 8.99
N GLN A 174 -2.04 -11.57 8.00
CA GLN A 174 -2.76 -11.35 6.74
C GLN A 174 -2.93 -12.66 5.96
N ASN A 175 -1.89 -13.50 5.91
CA ASN A 175 -1.97 -14.80 5.25
C ASN A 175 -2.91 -15.77 5.99
N ALA A 176 -2.94 -15.74 7.33
CA ALA A 176 -3.90 -16.50 8.12
C ALA A 176 -5.34 -16.06 7.85
N ALA A 177 -5.59 -14.75 7.79
CA ALA A 177 -6.90 -14.20 7.46
C ALA A 177 -7.32 -14.57 6.02
N LYS A 178 -6.39 -14.55 5.07
CA LYS A 178 -6.63 -14.98 3.69
C LYS A 178 -7.11 -16.43 3.64
N GLN A 179 -6.42 -17.32 4.34
CA GLN A 179 -6.78 -18.74 4.37
C GLN A 179 -8.17 -18.95 5.02
N ALA A 180 -8.47 -18.20 6.10
CA ALA A 180 -9.77 -18.23 6.73
C ALA A 180 -10.90 -17.81 5.78
N LEU A 181 -10.72 -16.73 5.02
CA LEU A 181 -11.68 -16.25 4.02
C LEU A 181 -11.96 -17.33 2.95
N LEU A 182 -10.92 -17.96 2.40
CA LEU A 182 -11.06 -19.05 1.44
C LEU A 182 -11.85 -20.23 2.03
N LYS A 183 -11.57 -20.59 3.29
CA LYS A 183 -12.25 -21.68 3.99
C LYS A 183 -13.73 -21.36 4.27
N LEU A 184 -14.06 -20.09 4.44
CA LEU A 184 -15.43 -19.60 4.60
C LEU A 184 -16.17 -19.42 3.27
N GLY A 185 -15.56 -19.78 2.14
CA GLY A 185 -16.18 -19.80 0.81
C GLY A 185 -16.04 -18.48 0.04
N GLU A 186 -15.17 -17.58 0.44
CA GLU A 186 -14.91 -16.36 -0.31
C GLU A 186 -13.95 -16.62 -1.48
N ASN A 187 -14.33 -16.18 -2.68
CA ASN A 187 -13.45 -16.22 -3.85
C ASN A 187 -12.55 -14.96 -3.83
N LEU A 188 -11.24 -15.14 -3.61
CA LEU A 188 -10.23 -14.08 -3.46
C LEU A 188 -9.45 -13.85 -4.75
#